data_3966c1441af07f197866f23f75b1400f
#
_entry.id   3966c1441af07f197866f23f75b1400f
#
_cell.length_a   1.000
_cell.length_b   1.000
_cell.length_c   1.000
_cell.angle_alpha   90.00
_cell.angle_beta   90.00
_cell.angle_gamma   90.00
#
_symmetry.space_group_name_H-M   'P 1'
#
loop_
_entity.id
_entity.type
_entity.pdbx_description
1 polymer ?
#
loop_
_entity_poly.entity_id
_entity_poly.type
_entity_poly.pdbx_seq_one_letter_code
_entity_poly.pdbx_strand_id
1 'polypeptide(L)'
;MTAGQTLVDNNNVEVALFPLEYMNISQGEGGSYSHQGRWAIDFLGWDANGRVTHCPYYAPVSCKVVQHASYYNVWQSLNQVITPTGKKYITFVVMHDDSPPPLGTVAYQGQLLGHTGTATSPGGTPVTGDHVHMSGADGTFQGWINGGRDLKNRQHLYNLFYINDTVIINDYGYNWRTYNGGHPITPPSKYKFKWVLYANKLRERRNSYDINL
;
A
#
# COMPACT_ATOMS: atom_id res chain seq x y z
N MET A 1 4.14 1.25 -7.48
CA MET A 1 3.99 2.61 -8.06
C MET A 1 5.19 3.45 -7.71
N THR A 2 5.42 4.53 -8.44
CA THR A 2 6.52 5.46 -8.22
C THR A 2 6.03 6.76 -7.60
N ALA A 3 6.96 7.58 -7.09
CA ALA A 3 6.66 8.90 -6.56
C ALA A 3 5.90 9.77 -7.56
N GLY A 4 4.81 10.41 -7.11
CA GLY A 4 3.99 11.31 -7.93
C GLY A 4 3.11 10.62 -8.99
N GLN A 5 3.13 9.30 -9.06
CA GLN A 5 2.31 8.55 -10.01
C GLN A 5 0.83 8.60 -9.59
N THR A 6 -0.03 9.05 -10.51
CA THR A 6 -1.49 9.03 -10.33
C THR A 6 -2.15 8.36 -11.52
N LEU A 7 -3.23 7.65 -11.28
CA LEU A 7 -4.01 6.99 -12.32
C LEU A 7 -5.50 7.16 -12.04
N VAL A 8 -6.23 7.62 -13.04
CA VAL A 8 -7.69 7.78 -12.94
C VAL A 8 -8.37 7.17 -14.16
N ASP A 9 -9.63 6.80 -13.99
CA ASP A 9 -10.52 6.42 -15.09
C ASP A 9 -11.03 7.65 -15.87
N ASN A 10 -11.88 7.41 -16.86
CA ASN A 10 -12.46 8.47 -17.67
C ASN A 10 -13.36 9.45 -16.88
N ASN A 11 -13.83 9.05 -15.69
CA ASN A 11 -14.67 9.83 -14.79
C ASN A 11 -13.84 10.52 -13.68
N ASN A 12 -12.52 10.54 -13.78
CA ASN A 12 -11.57 11.02 -12.78
C ASN A 12 -11.64 10.28 -11.43
N VAL A 13 -12.10 9.03 -11.42
CA VAL A 13 -12.04 8.17 -10.23
C VAL A 13 -10.65 7.52 -10.16
N GLU A 14 -10.00 7.61 -9.01
CA GLU A 14 -8.68 7.00 -8.80
C GLU A 14 -8.72 5.48 -8.99
N VAL A 15 -7.70 4.96 -9.64
CA VAL A 15 -7.45 3.53 -9.81
C VAL A 15 -6.46 3.08 -8.76
N ALA A 16 -6.81 2.12 -7.93
CA ALA A 16 -5.96 1.64 -6.85
C ALA A 16 -4.74 0.89 -7.40
N LEU A 17 -3.55 1.48 -7.21
CA LEU A 17 -2.28 0.92 -7.67
C LEU A 17 -1.58 0.20 -6.51
N PHE A 18 -0.69 -0.73 -6.84
CA PHE A 18 0.15 -1.37 -5.84
C PHE A 18 1.18 -0.36 -5.26
N PRO A 19 1.34 -0.25 -3.94
CA PRO A 19 2.07 0.86 -3.32
C PRO A 19 3.59 0.84 -3.53
N LEU A 20 4.20 -0.29 -3.84
CA LEU A 20 5.63 -0.40 -4.11
C LEU A 20 5.91 -0.31 -5.61
N GLU A 21 7.11 0.13 -5.97
CA GLU A 21 7.56 0.19 -7.37
C GLU A 21 7.87 -1.22 -7.92
N TYR A 22 8.46 -2.06 -7.09
CA TYR A 22 8.77 -3.45 -7.38
C TYR A 22 8.05 -4.36 -6.40
N MET A 23 7.66 -5.54 -6.84
CA MET A 23 7.11 -6.58 -5.99
C MET A 23 8.16 -7.66 -5.75
N ASN A 24 8.55 -7.84 -4.51
CA ASN A 24 9.32 -8.99 -4.05
C ASN A 24 8.68 -9.50 -2.76
N ILE A 25 8.29 -10.74 -2.74
CA ILE A 25 7.51 -11.35 -1.68
C ILE A 25 8.38 -12.32 -0.89
N SER A 26 8.52 -12.06 0.41
CA SER A 26 9.23 -12.95 1.34
C SER A 26 8.30 -13.95 2.00
N GLN A 27 7.04 -13.57 2.23
CA GLN A 27 6.02 -14.47 2.75
C GLN A 27 4.64 -14.10 2.20
N GLY A 28 3.90 -15.11 1.73
CA GLY A 28 2.57 -14.95 1.20
C GLY A 28 1.46 -15.19 2.22
N GLU A 29 0.21 -15.04 1.75
CA GLU A 29 -0.98 -15.40 2.50
C GLU A 29 -0.93 -16.87 2.93
N GLY A 30 -1.35 -17.16 4.16
CA GLY A 30 -1.29 -18.51 4.72
C GLY A 30 0.12 -19.07 4.94
N GLY A 31 1.15 -18.28 4.75
CA GLY A 31 2.55 -18.69 4.91
C GLY A 31 2.85 -19.28 6.28
N SER A 32 3.62 -20.38 6.30
CA SER A 32 3.83 -21.20 7.49
C SER A 32 4.62 -20.55 8.63
N TYR A 33 5.35 -19.45 8.33
CA TYR A 33 6.16 -18.79 9.35
C TYR A 33 5.31 -17.95 10.31
N SER A 34 4.52 -17.00 9.82
CA SER A 34 3.71 -16.11 10.65
C SER A 34 2.32 -15.77 10.10
N HIS A 35 2.01 -16.19 8.86
CA HIS A 35 0.76 -15.90 8.16
C HIS A 35 -0.27 -17.02 8.19
N GLN A 36 -0.13 -18.02 9.07
CA GLN A 36 -1.09 -19.12 9.19
C GLN A 36 -2.51 -18.59 9.42
N GLY A 37 -3.40 -18.83 8.44
CA GLY A 37 -4.78 -18.36 8.45
C GLY A 37 -4.96 -16.86 8.25
N ARG A 38 -3.90 -16.10 7.89
CA ARG A 38 -3.95 -14.66 7.60
C ARG A 38 -3.94 -14.39 6.10
N TRP A 39 -4.65 -13.33 5.73
CA TRP A 39 -4.63 -12.79 4.36
C TRP A 39 -3.67 -11.59 4.31
N ALA A 40 -2.43 -11.85 4.63
CA ALA A 40 -1.38 -10.86 4.68
C ALA A 40 -0.14 -11.32 3.91
N ILE A 41 0.63 -10.37 3.44
CA ILE A 41 1.79 -10.57 2.58
C ILE A 41 2.93 -9.70 3.07
N ASP A 42 4.13 -10.28 3.15
CA ASP A 42 5.37 -9.56 3.43
C ASP A 42 6.10 -9.23 2.13
N PHE A 43 6.32 -7.94 1.90
CA PHE A 43 7.04 -7.42 0.74
C PHE A 43 8.39 -6.85 1.16
N LEU A 44 9.45 -7.33 0.53
CA LEU A 44 10.78 -6.73 0.65
C LEU A 44 10.87 -5.48 -0.22
N GLY A 45 11.62 -4.48 0.24
CA GLY A 45 12.02 -3.35 -0.60
C GLY A 45 12.91 -3.83 -1.74
N TRP A 46 12.63 -3.34 -2.96
CA TRP A 46 13.34 -3.72 -4.17
C TRP A 46 13.35 -2.61 -5.21
N ASP A 47 14.44 -2.49 -5.96
CA ASP A 47 14.56 -1.60 -7.12
C ASP A 47 15.23 -2.34 -8.31
N ALA A 48 15.61 -1.60 -9.34
CA ALA A 48 16.27 -2.17 -10.51
C ALA A 48 17.64 -2.80 -10.22
N ASN A 49 18.28 -2.42 -9.12
CA ASN A 49 19.60 -2.90 -8.71
C ASN A 49 19.52 -4.04 -7.68
N GLY A 50 18.33 -4.37 -7.20
CA GLY A 50 18.12 -5.44 -6.24
C GLY A 50 17.43 -4.99 -4.95
N ARG A 51 17.77 -5.65 -3.84
CA ARG A 51 17.17 -5.39 -2.54
C ARG A 51 17.54 -4.01 -2.00
N VAL A 52 16.51 -3.30 -1.52
CA VAL A 52 16.63 -2.01 -0.86
C VAL A 52 16.06 -2.11 0.55
N THR A 53 16.82 -1.72 1.56
CA THR A 53 16.32 -1.49 2.92
C THR A 53 15.80 -0.07 3.04
N HIS A 54 14.83 0.14 3.91
CA HIS A 54 14.16 1.44 4.07
C HIS A 54 13.62 1.95 2.72
N CYS A 55 13.00 1.02 1.97
CA CYS A 55 12.46 1.26 0.64
C CYS A 55 11.15 2.08 0.74
N PRO A 56 11.00 3.18 -0.02
CA PRO A 56 9.78 3.96 0.03
C PRO A 56 8.58 3.20 -0.54
N TYR A 57 7.40 3.40 0.07
CA TYR A 57 6.12 3.00 -0.49
C TYR A 57 5.17 4.20 -0.56
N TYR A 58 4.30 4.19 -1.54
CA TYR A 58 3.51 5.36 -1.92
C TYR A 58 2.01 5.10 -1.79
N ALA A 59 1.23 6.18 -1.62
CA ALA A 59 -0.21 6.12 -1.52
C ALA A 59 -0.83 5.47 -2.77
N PRO A 60 -1.41 4.28 -2.65
CA PRO A 60 -2.01 3.56 -3.79
C PRO A 60 -3.25 4.30 -4.32
N VAL A 61 -3.89 5.07 -3.46
CA VAL A 61 -5.03 5.95 -3.67
C VAL A 61 -4.94 7.11 -2.69
N SER A 62 -5.71 8.17 -2.88
CA SER A 62 -5.87 9.20 -1.85
C SER A 62 -6.51 8.57 -0.61
N CYS A 63 -5.82 8.64 0.53
CA CYS A 63 -6.18 7.92 1.74
C CYS A 63 -5.84 8.71 3.01
N LYS A 64 -6.34 8.23 4.14
CA LYS A 64 -6.03 8.77 5.48
C LYS A 64 -5.74 7.66 6.47
N VAL A 65 -4.92 7.96 7.47
CA VAL A 65 -4.69 7.09 8.62
C VAL A 65 -5.93 7.12 9.51
N VAL A 66 -6.58 5.96 9.67
CA VAL A 66 -7.78 5.77 10.51
C VAL A 66 -7.50 5.02 11.81
N GLN A 67 -6.36 4.35 11.87
CA GLN A 67 -5.80 3.78 13.10
C GLN A 67 -4.27 3.79 13.01
N HIS A 68 -3.60 4.02 14.14
CA HIS A 68 -2.16 4.17 14.23
C HIS A 68 -1.60 3.47 15.45
N ALA A 69 -0.42 2.88 15.29
CA ALA A 69 0.49 2.49 16.38
C ALA A 69 1.94 2.73 15.92
N SER A 70 2.89 2.66 16.83
CA SER A 70 4.31 2.94 16.54
C SER A 70 4.97 2.04 15.49
N TYR A 71 4.29 0.99 15.04
CA TYR A 71 4.80 0.00 14.09
C TYR A 71 3.82 -0.31 12.94
N TYR A 72 2.63 0.32 12.90
CA TYR A 72 1.69 0.15 11.79
C TYR A 72 0.73 1.32 11.63
N ASN A 73 0.19 1.41 10.43
CA ASN A 73 -0.97 2.24 10.12
C ASN A 73 -2.06 1.44 9.42
N VAL A 74 -3.30 1.76 9.76
CA VAL A 74 -4.47 1.41 8.94
C VAL A 74 -4.83 2.63 8.11
N TRP A 75 -4.76 2.46 6.80
CA TRP A 75 -5.12 3.46 5.83
C TRP A 75 -6.49 3.15 5.23
N GLN A 76 -7.27 4.18 5.01
CA GLN A 76 -8.58 4.09 4.35
C GLN A 76 -8.64 5.08 3.19
N SER A 77 -9.15 4.66 2.03
CA SER A 77 -9.37 5.54 0.89
C SER A 77 -10.33 6.68 1.23
N LEU A 78 -10.06 7.90 0.75
CA LEU A 78 -10.93 9.06 0.98
C LEU A 78 -12.24 8.94 0.20
N ASN A 79 -12.19 8.30 -0.97
CA ASN A 79 -13.33 8.10 -1.87
C ASN A 79 -13.41 6.64 -2.31
N GLN A 80 -14.50 6.29 -2.96
CA GLN A 80 -14.57 5.04 -3.70
C GLN A 80 -13.58 5.09 -4.87
N VAL A 81 -12.81 4.02 -5.04
CA VAL A 81 -11.76 3.89 -6.04
C VAL A 81 -12.00 2.68 -6.93
N ILE A 82 -11.41 2.66 -8.10
CA ILE A 82 -11.47 1.52 -9.01
C ILE A 82 -10.45 0.47 -8.55
N THR A 83 -10.94 -0.71 -8.24
CA THR A 83 -10.14 -1.90 -7.92
C THR A 83 -10.31 -2.97 -8.99
N PRO A 84 -9.50 -4.04 -9.02
CA PRO A 84 -9.71 -5.17 -9.92
C PRO A 84 -11.11 -5.79 -9.84
N THR A 85 -11.77 -5.68 -8.69
CA THR A 85 -13.11 -6.27 -8.44
C THR A 85 -14.25 -5.24 -8.40
N GLY A 86 -14.00 -4.02 -8.85
CA GLY A 86 -15.03 -2.98 -8.98
C GLY A 86 -14.74 -1.70 -8.20
N LYS A 87 -15.68 -0.76 -8.25
CA LYS A 87 -15.58 0.53 -7.57
C LYS A 87 -16.04 0.40 -6.11
N LYS A 88 -15.17 0.74 -5.16
CA LYS A 88 -15.44 0.61 -3.73
C LYS A 88 -14.51 1.48 -2.87
N TYR A 89 -14.84 1.67 -1.60
CA TYR A 89 -13.85 2.06 -0.59
C TYR A 89 -12.93 0.87 -0.32
N ILE A 90 -11.69 1.16 0.03
CA ILE A 90 -10.72 0.16 0.46
C ILE A 90 -10.05 0.60 1.76
N THR A 91 -9.70 -0.39 2.57
CA THR A 91 -8.87 -0.24 3.76
C THR A 91 -7.65 -1.15 3.60
N PHE A 92 -6.49 -0.68 3.99
CA PHE A 92 -5.28 -1.49 4.00
C PHE A 92 -4.39 -1.17 5.20
N VAL A 93 -3.65 -2.15 5.64
CA VAL A 93 -2.68 -2.05 6.73
C VAL A 93 -1.29 -2.13 6.14
N VAL A 94 -0.38 -1.31 6.68
CA VAL A 94 1.06 -1.44 6.48
C VAL A 94 1.71 -1.49 7.85
N MET A 95 2.47 -2.56 8.11
CA MET A 95 3.23 -2.76 9.35
C MET A 95 4.72 -2.72 9.09
N HIS A 96 5.48 -2.56 10.18
CA HIS A 96 6.94 -2.56 10.25
C HIS A 96 7.62 -1.29 9.75
N ASP A 97 6.87 -0.26 9.38
CA ASP A 97 7.44 1.08 9.17
C ASP A 97 8.01 1.60 10.50
N ASP A 98 9.28 2.03 10.49
CA ASP A 98 9.96 2.51 11.70
C ASP A 98 9.51 3.92 12.13
N SER A 99 8.78 4.62 11.25
CA SER A 99 8.25 5.97 11.49
C SER A 99 6.90 6.18 10.81
N PRO A 100 5.88 5.37 11.15
CA PRO A 100 4.57 5.49 10.51
C PRO A 100 3.93 6.85 10.83
N PRO A 101 3.34 7.55 9.85
CA PRO A 101 2.73 8.85 10.08
C PRO A 101 1.55 8.78 11.05
N PRO A 102 1.28 9.88 11.82
CA PRO A 102 0.31 9.88 12.90
C PRO A 102 -1.14 9.73 12.42
N LEU A 103 -2.03 9.37 13.35
CA LEU A 103 -3.46 9.29 13.13
C LEU A 103 -4.02 10.56 12.47
N GLY A 104 -4.86 10.39 11.46
CA GLY A 104 -5.49 11.49 10.72
C GLY A 104 -4.64 12.04 9.57
N THR A 105 -3.39 11.63 9.42
CA THR A 105 -2.57 12.01 8.26
C THR A 105 -3.29 11.67 6.97
N VAL A 106 -3.35 12.61 6.05
CA VAL A 106 -3.92 12.46 4.70
C VAL A 106 -2.77 12.43 3.70
N ALA A 107 -2.83 11.48 2.78
CA ALA A 107 -1.94 11.42 1.64
C ALA A 107 -2.75 11.26 0.36
N TYR A 108 -2.34 11.94 -0.70
CA TYR A 108 -2.93 11.81 -2.02
C TYR A 108 -2.18 10.76 -2.83
N GLN A 109 -2.86 10.15 -3.80
CA GLN A 109 -2.28 9.10 -4.63
C GLN A 109 -0.89 9.50 -5.16
N GLY A 110 0.11 8.62 -5.00
CA GLY A 110 1.50 8.84 -5.39
C GLY A 110 2.36 9.60 -4.38
N GLN A 111 1.80 10.10 -3.29
CA GLN A 111 2.61 10.67 -2.20
C GLN A 111 3.25 9.56 -1.36
N LEU A 112 4.41 9.87 -0.81
CA LEU A 112 5.10 8.98 0.12
C LEU A 112 4.21 8.69 1.34
N LEU A 113 4.00 7.43 1.65
CA LEU A 113 3.34 7.00 2.89
C LEU A 113 4.34 6.63 3.97
N GLY A 114 5.48 6.05 3.60
CA GLY A 114 6.49 5.59 4.54
C GLY A 114 7.55 4.72 3.85
N HIS A 115 8.24 3.91 4.67
CA HIS A 115 9.32 3.05 4.21
C HIS A 115 9.19 1.64 4.78
N THR A 116 9.74 0.66 4.09
CA THR A 116 9.97 -0.67 4.67
C THR A 116 10.84 -0.53 5.92
N GLY A 117 10.65 -1.37 6.90
CA GLY A 117 11.36 -1.26 8.16
C GLY A 117 11.33 -2.53 9.00
N THR A 118 11.60 -2.38 10.28
CA THR A 118 11.69 -3.48 11.25
C THR A 118 10.87 -3.23 12.52
N ALA A 119 10.09 -2.16 12.59
CA ALA A 119 9.29 -1.83 13.75
C ALA A 119 8.33 -2.95 14.14
N THR A 120 8.20 -3.20 15.43
CA THR A 120 7.31 -4.22 15.98
C THR A 120 6.55 -3.68 17.20
N SER A 121 5.52 -4.39 17.64
CA SER A 121 4.79 -4.02 18.85
C SER A 121 5.72 -4.04 20.07
N PRO A 122 5.52 -3.15 21.05
CA PRO A 122 6.26 -3.21 22.32
C PRO A 122 6.17 -4.60 22.94
N GLY A 123 7.33 -5.22 23.21
CA GLY A 123 7.41 -6.58 23.72
C GLY A 123 7.08 -7.70 22.72
N GLY A 124 6.88 -7.36 21.45
CA GLY A 124 6.64 -8.32 20.37
C GLY A 124 7.91 -9.05 19.90
N THR A 125 7.72 -10.08 19.10
CA THR A 125 8.85 -10.79 18.48
C THR A 125 9.57 -9.86 17.50
N PRO A 126 10.90 -9.73 17.58
CA PRO A 126 11.67 -8.93 16.62
C PRO A 126 11.43 -9.37 15.17
N VAL A 127 11.33 -8.39 14.30
CA VAL A 127 11.25 -8.62 12.85
C VAL A 127 12.63 -8.99 12.34
N THR A 128 12.75 -10.08 11.58
CA THR A 128 14.04 -10.63 11.16
C THR A 128 14.66 -9.96 9.95
N GLY A 129 13.99 -8.96 9.38
CA GLY A 129 14.50 -8.23 8.22
C GLY A 129 13.59 -7.12 7.79
N ASP A 130 14.15 -6.11 7.16
CA ASP A 130 13.43 -4.96 6.62
C ASP A 130 12.39 -5.40 5.58
N HIS A 131 11.12 -5.07 5.81
CA HIS A 131 10.00 -5.34 4.91
C HIS A 131 8.77 -4.52 5.29
N VAL A 132 7.71 -4.62 4.52
CA VAL A 132 6.36 -4.23 4.93
C VAL A 132 5.46 -5.45 4.94
N HIS A 133 4.72 -5.62 6.03
CA HIS A 133 3.61 -6.56 6.13
C HIS A 133 2.33 -5.85 5.73
N MET A 134 1.63 -6.35 4.72
CA MET A 134 0.41 -5.74 4.22
C MET A 134 -0.77 -6.70 4.27
N SER A 135 -1.92 -6.15 4.65
CA SER A 135 -3.22 -6.78 4.51
C SER A 135 -4.26 -5.76 4.09
N GLY A 136 -5.41 -6.22 3.61
CA GLY A 136 -6.43 -5.31 3.12
C GLY A 136 -7.85 -5.80 3.33
N ALA A 137 -8.81 -4.89 3.14
CA ALA A 137 -10.24 -5.14 3.28
C ALA A 137 -11.07 -4.31 2.31
N ASP A 138 -12.24 -4.82 1.95
CA ASP A 138 -13.27 -4.08 1.25
C ASP A 138 -13.96 -3.08 2.19
N GLY A 139 -14.24 -1.91 1.68
CA GLY A 139 -15.00 -0.88 2.41
C GLY A 139 -14.15 0.00 3.32
N THR A 140 -14.84 0.75 4.17
CA THR A 140 -14.24 1.56 5.23
C THR A 140 -13.81 0.68 6.40
N PHE A 141 -12.88 1.18 7.22
CA PHE A 141 -12.37 0.44 8.37
C PHE A 141 -13.49 0.07 9.35
N GLN A 142 -13.66 -1.22 9.58
CA GLN A 142 -14.68 -1.80 10.45
C GLN A 142 -14.10 -2.48 11.70
N GLY A 143 -12.79 -2.32 11.94
CA GLY A 143 -12.08 -2.97 13.03
C GLY A 143 -11.45 -4.30 12.64
N TRP A 144 -11.07 -5.06 13.65
CA TRP A 144 -10.28 -6.27 13.54
C TRP A 144 -11.07 -7.54 13.89
N ILE A 145 -10.61 -8.67 13.37
CA ILE A 145 -11.04 -10.03 13.71
C ILE A 145 -9.81 -10.89 14.09
N ASN A 146 -10.03 -12.13 14.48
CA ASN A 146 -8.98 -13.11 14.79
C ASN A 146 -7.95 -12.60 15.82
N GLY A 147 -8.44 -11.94 16.88
CA GLY A 147 -7.56 -11.42 17.93
C GLY A 147 -6.67 -10.24 17.47
N GLY A 148 -7.16 -9.41 16.55
CA GLY A 148 -6.42 -8.25 16.04
C GLY A 148 -5.46 -8.57 14.89
N ARG A 149 -5.61 -9.74 14.27
CA ARG A 149 -4.68 -10.22 13.25
C ARG A 149 -5.12 -9.94 11.82
N ASP A 150 -6.44 -9.81 11.57
CA ASP A 150 -7.02 -9.54 10.25
C ASP A 150 -8.04 -8.41 10.35
N LEU A 151 -8.20 -7.65 9.27
CA LEU A 151 -9.28 -6.68 9.14
C LEU A 151 -10.64 -7.39 8.99
N LYS A 152 -11.70 -6.80 9.51
CA LYS A 152 -13.06 -7.16 9.09
C LYS A 152 -13.22 -6.92 7.60
N ASN A 153 -14.01 -7.77 6.93
CA ASN A 153 -14.18 -7.74 5.47
C ASN A 153 -12.84 -7.86 4.71
N ARG A 154 -11.90 -8.62 5.29
CA ARG A 154 -10.60 -8.86 4.68
C ARG A 154 -10.72 -9.29 3.23
N GLN A 155 -9.81 -8.83 2.42
CA GLN A 155 -9.75 -9.11 1.00
C GLN A 155 -8.30 -9.39 0.59
N HIS A 156 -8.12 -10.22 -0.40
CA HIS A 156 -6.82 -10.46 -1.01
C HIS A 156 -6.28 -9.16 -1.63
N LEU A 157 -5.01 -8.87 -1.48
CA LEU A 157 -4.41 -7.62 -2.00
C LEU A 157 -4.53 -7.50 -3.52
N TYR A 158 -4.51 -8.61 -4.26
CA TYR A 158 -4.71 -8.61 -5.71
C TYR A 158 -6.13 -8.23 -6.15
N ASN A 159 -7.11 -8.27 -5.26
CA ASN A 159 -8.47 -7.79 -5.48
C ASN A 159 -8.64 -6.30 -5.14
N LEU A 160 -7.68 -5.72 -4.42
CA LEU A 160 -7.71 -4.32 -3.99
C LEU A 160 -6.83 -3.43 -4.86
N PHE A 161 -5.67 -3.93 -5.29
CA PHE A 161 -4.69 -3.16 -6.04
C PHE A 161 -4.43 -3.77 -7.41
N TYR A 162 -4.33 -2.93 -8.42
CA TYR A 162 -3.82 -3.36 -9.71
C TYR A 162 -2.33 -3.64 -9.60
N ILE A 163 -1.98 -4.86 -9.89
CA ILE A 163 -0.61 -5.36 -10.00
C ILE A 163 -0.40 -5.89 -11.41
N ASN A 164 0.86 -5.98 -11.81
CA ASN A 164 1.22 -6.45 -13.13
C ASN A 164 0.60 -7.83 -13.43
N ASP A 165 0.01 -7.99 -14.61
CA ASP A 165 -0.61 -9.23 -15.08
C ASP A 165 0.32 -10.46 -15.06
N THR A 166 1.64 -10.25 -15.01
CA THR A 166 2.65 -11.31 -14.93
C THR A 166 2.91 -11.80 -13.50
N VAL A 167 2.44 -11.08 -12.49
CA VAL A 167 2.58 -11.45 -11.08
C VAL A 167 1.25 -11.99 -10.59
N ILE A 168 1.11 -13.31 -10.61
CA ILE A 168 -0.06 -13.99 -10.10
C ILE A 168 0.12 -14.22 -8.62
N ILE A 169 -0.64 -13.51 -7.81
CA ILE A 169 -0.80 -13.77 -6.39
C ILE A 169 -1.97 -14.74 -6.29
N ASN A 170 -1.71 -15.98 -6.03
CA ASN A 170 -2.78 -16.95 -5.75
C ASN A 170 -2.96 -17.15 -4.24
N ASP A 171 -4.07 -17.78 -3.89
CA ASP A 171 -4.68 -17.76 -2.56
C ASP A 171 -3.75 -18.07 -1.38
N TYR A 172 -2.69 -18.80 -1.54
CA TYR A 172 -1.82 -19.19 -0.44
C TYR A 172 -0.35 -18.86 -0.68
N GLY A 173 -0.05 -18.11 -1.71
CA GLY A 173 1.25 -17.50 -1.94
C GLY A 173 2.44 -18.44 -2.10
N TYR A 174 2.22 -19.72 -2.21
CA TYR A 174 3.33 -20.67 -2.26
C TYR A 174 4.13 -20.62 -3.56
N ASN A 175 3.49 -20.26 -4.67
CA ASN A 175 4.14 -20.25 -5.99
C ASN A 175 5.05 -19.04 -6.19
N TRP A 176 5.02 -18.06 -5.34
CA TRP A 176 5.78 -16.84 -5.50
C TRP A 176 6.94 -16.68 -4.51
N ARG A 177 7.10 -17.60 -3.55
CA ARG A 177 8.37 -17.79 -2.84
C ARG A 177 9.53 -18.13 -3.77
N THR A 178 9.22 -18.57 -4.99
CA THR A 178 10.21 -18.87 -6.04
C THR A 178 10.61 -17.63 -6.85
N TYR A 179 10.03 -16.46 -6.60
CA TYR A 179 10.44 -15.22 -7.22
C TYR A 179 11.80 -14.79 -6.66
N ASN A 180 12.84 -15.21 -7.31
CA ASN A 180 14.19 -14.71 -7.08
C ASN A 180 14.31 -13.34 -7.75
N GLY A 181 14.18 -12.27 -6.97
CA GLY A 181 14.29 -10.90 -7.46
C GLY A 181 13.00 -10.09 -7.41
N GLY A 182 13.13 -8.80 -7.62
CA GLY A 182 12.02 -7.88 -7.69
C GLY A 182 11.45 -7.77 -9.10
N HIS A 183 10.13 -7.62 -9.19
CA HIS A 183 9.41 -7.42 -10.44
C HIS A 183 8.83 -6.02 -10.50
N PRO A 184 9.15 -5.22 -11.53
CA PRO A 184 8.57 -3.90 -11.69
C PRO A 184 7.05 -4.01 -11.84
N ILE A 185 6.32 -3.14 -11.15
CA ILE A 185 4.87 -3.05 -11.26
C ILE A 185 4.52 -2.09 -12.36
N THR A 186 3.82 -2.58 -13.38
CA THR A 186 3.29 -1.76 -14.45
C THR A 186 1.78 -1.57 -14.26
N PRO A 187 1.29 -0.34 -14.35
CA PRO A 187 -0.14 -0.08 -14.26
C PRO A 187 -0.90 -0.69 -15.44
N PRO A 188 -2.18 -1.00 -15.27
CA PRO A 188 -3.00 -1.56 -16.34
C PRO A 188 -3.13 -0.58 -17.51
N SER A 189 -2.83 -1.04 -18.72
CA SER A 189 -2.80 -0.22 -19.95
C SER A 189 -4.16 0.36 -20.36
N LYS A 190 -5.26 -0.21 -19.85
CA LYS A 190 -6.63 0.26 -20.13
C LYS A 190 -6.96 1.62 -19.49
N TYR A 191 -6.15 2.12 -18.57
CA TYR A 191 -6.36 3.41 -17.91
C TYR A 191 -5.34 4.44 -18.40
N LYS A 192 -5.77 5.71 -18.55
CA LYS A 192 -4.89 6.79 -18.97
C LYS A 192 -4.14 7.37 -17.77
N PHE A 193 -2.82 7.46 -17.90
CA PHE A 193 -2.00 8.18 -16.93
C PHE A 193 -2.26 9.68 -16.99
N LYS A 194 -2.48 10.28 -15.84
CA LYS A 194 -2.26 11.72 -15.64
C LYS A 194 -1.08 11.88 -14.69
N TRP A 195 0.06 12.32 -15.18
CA TRP A 195 1.13 12.80 -14.33
C TRP A 195 0.68 14.14 -13.74
N VAL A 196 0.26 14.15 -12.48
CA VAL A 196 0.05 15.40 -11.76
C VAL A 196 1.35 15.74 -11.07
N LEU A 197 2.10 16.68 -11.64
CA LEU A 197 3.24 17.28 -10.97
C LEU A 197 2.69 18.08 -9.76
N TYR A 198 2.74 17.48 -8.58
CA TYR A 198 2.34 18.11 -7.31
C TYR A 198 3.09 19.43 -7.03
N ALA A 199 4.23 19.65 -7.67
CA ALA A 199 4.97 20.93 -7.61
C ALA A 199 4.12 22.14 -8.02
N ASN A 200 3.17 21.99 -8.93
CA ASN A 200 2.32 23.09 -9.36
C ASN A 200 1.17 23.38 -8.38
N LYS A 201 0.58 22.38 -7.72
CA LYS A 201 -0.49 22.61 -6.74
C LYS A 201 -0.01 23.28 -5.45
N LEU A 202 1.21 23.04 -5.03
CA LEU A 202 1.81 23.75 -3.89
C LEU A 202 2.13 25.22 -4.25
N ARG A 203 2.45 25.50 -5.51
CA ARG A 203 2.68 26.87 -6.00
C ARG A 203 1.37 27.67 -6.10
N GLU A 204 0.29 27.06 -6.56
CA GLU A 204 -1.03 27.69 -6.63
C GLU A 204 -1.60 27.98 -5.24
N ARG A 205 -1.39 27.12 -4.25
CA ARG A 205 -1.80 27.38 -2.86
C ARG A 205 -0.95 28.48 -2.18
N ARG A 206 0.34 28.61 -2.46
CA ARG A 206 1.14 29.75 -1.98
C ARG A 206 0.67 31.08 -2.56
N ASN A 207 0.38 31.13 -3.85
CA ASN A 207 -0.08 32.35 -4.51
C ASN A 207 -1.50 32.77 -4.08
N SER A 208 -2.33 31.89 -3.52
CA SER A 208 -3.65 32.25 -3.00
C SER A 208 -3.64 32.81 -1.57
N TYR A 209 -2.51 32.70 -0.84
CA TYR A 209 -2.33 33.31 0.48
C TYR A 209 -1.65 34.69 0.44
N ASP A 210 -0.99 35.03 -0.67
CA ASP A 210 -0.25 36.30 -0.81
C ASP A 210 -1.08 37.45 -1.42
N ILE A 211 -2.39 37.27 -1.65
CA ILE A 211 -3.27 38.29 -2.25
C ILE A 211 -4.17 39.02 -1.21
N ASN A 212 -4.04 38.67 0.07
CA ASN A 212 -4.83 39.33 1.14
C ASN A 212 -3.92 39.94 2.24
N LEU A 213 -2.99 40.82 1.86
CA LEU A 213 -2.34 41.77 2.73
C LEU A 213 -2.40 43.18 2.12
#